data_11fb7edf3eb3b5647429be963d185728
#
_entry.id   11fb7edf3eb3b5647429be963d185728
#
_cell.length_a   1.000
_cell.length_b   1.000
_cell.length_c   1.000
_cell.angle_alpha   90.00
_cell.angle_beta   90.00
_cell.angle_gamma   90.00
#
_symmetry.space_group_name_H-M   'P 1'
#
loop_
_entity.id
_entity.type
_entity.pdbx_description
1 polymer ?
#
loop_
_entity_poly.entity_id
_entity_poly.type
_entity_poly.pdbx_seq_one_letter_code
_entity_poly.pdbx_strand_id
1 'polypeptide(L)'
;MSATTPTTADSPPTGLRRLFEFARSDDGRPALLGFLSAALITLGGVGAGSTRQHDPLLQSLRLSWLRFGHGLVVSSTLLWIGVIGLLVAWLWLGRRAVDGGRVSEYTMIVTTGFWLAPLLLSVPLFSRDTYSYLAQGALLRDGFDPYVVGPIDNPNSLLDNVSSIWTTTA
;
A
#
# COMPACT_ATOMS: atom_id res chain seq x y z
N MET A 1 12.19 43.21 46.43
CA MET A 1 12.04 41.76 46.25
C MET A 1 11.14 41.56 45.06
N SER A 2 11.74 41.35 43.88
CA SER A 2 10.99 41.07 42.65
C SER A 2 10.92 39.55 42.48
N ALA A 3 9.72 39.02 42.51
CA ALA A 3 9.45 37.60 42.28
C ALA A 3 9.52 37.32 40.78
N THR A 4 10.53 36.57 40.37
CA THR A 4 10.64 35.99 39.01
C THR A 4 9.66 34.82 38.92
N THR A 5 8.63 34.98 38.08
CA THR A 5 7.68 33.93 37.71
C THR A 5 8.45 32.82 36.95
N PRO A 6 8.32 31.52 37.31
CA PRO A 6 8.97 30.48 36.56
C PRO A 6 8.31 30.36 35.18
N THR A 7 9.11 30.50 34.12
CA THR A 7 8.73 30.19 32.76
C THR A 7 8.36 28.69 32.69
N THR A 8 7.11 28.40 32.36
CA THR A 8 6.66 27.02 32.09
C THR A 8 7.53 26.44 30.96
N ALA A 9 8.37 25.48 31.31
CA ALA A 9 9.14 24.71 30.34
C ALA A 9 8.15 24.01 29.41
N ASP A 10 8.15 24.41 28.13
CA ASP A 10 7.35 23.78 27.08
C ASP A 10 7.75 22.30 26.99
N SER A 11 6.82 21.43 27.33
CA SER A 11 7.02 19.98 27.20
C SER A 11 7.36 19.65 25.74
N PRO A 12 8.36 18.79 25.45
CA PRO A 12 8.69 18.45 24.08
C PRO A 12 7.44 17.90 23.36
N PRO A 13 7.18 18.34 22.12
CA PRO A 13 5.98 17.95 21.40
C PRO A 13 5.89 16.43 21.31
N THR A 14 4.71 15.87 21.59
CA THR A 14 4.42 14.45 21.42
C THR A 14 4.71 14.03 19.97
N GLY A 15 5.10 12.77 19.73
CA GLY A 15 5.46 12.27 18.39
C GLY A 15 4.41 12.58 17.32
N LEU A 16 3.11 12.50 17.67
CA LEU A 16 2.01 12.87 16.78
C LEU A 16 2.04 14.34 16.37
N ARG A 17 2.28 15.25 17.31
CA ARG A 17 2.38 16.68 17.01
C ARG A 17 3.51 16.99 16.04
N ARG A 18 4.67 16.34 16.19
CA ARG A 18 5.80 16.46 15.25
C ARG A 18 5.44 15.98 13.85
N LEU A 19 4.69 14.87 13.72
CA LEU A 19 4.23 14.39 12.43
C LEU A 19 3.26 15.36 11.75
N PHE A 20 2.33 15.97 12.50
CA PHE A 20 1.43 17.00 11.96
C PHE A 20 2.17 18.26 11.53
N GLU A 21 3.14 18.73 12.32
CA GLU A 21 3.97 19.87 11.99
C GLU A 21 4.82 19.58 10.73
N PHE A 22 5.39 18.38 10.64
CA PHE A 22 6.11 17.91 9.45
C PHE A 22 5.19 17.89 8.21
N ALA A 23 4.01 17.28 8.30
CA ALA A 23 3.09 17.18 7.16
C ALA A 23 2.65 18.56 6.62
N ARG A 24 2.64 19.60 7.47
CA ARG A 24 2.32 20.99 7.09
C ARG A 24 3.54 21.79 6.62
N SER A 25 4.73 21.31 6.84
CA SER A 25 5.96 21.97 6.40
C SER A 25 6.17 21.83 4.90
N ASP A 26 7.03 22.65 4.33
CA ASP A 26 7.43 22.53 2.92
C ASP A 26 8.12 21.20 2.64
N ASP A 27 8.85 20.65 3.62
CA ASP A 27 9.49 19.34 3.52
C ASP A 27 8.50 18.18 3.57
N GLY A 28 7.34 18.38 4.19
CA GLY A 28 6.27 17.39 4.27
C GLY A 28 5.36 17.33 3.03
N ARG A 29 5.41 18.31 2.12
CA ARG A 29 4.56 18.32 0.91
C ARG A 29 4.72 17.08 0.02
N PRO A 30 5.95 16.62 -0.31
CA PRO A 30 6.11 15.38 -1.06
C PRO A 30 5.59 14.16 -0.29
N ALA A 31 5.75 14.15 1.06
CA ALA A 31 5.22 13.08 1.90
C ALA A 31 3.68 13.00 1.82
N LEU A 32 3.01 14.15 1.92
CA LEU A 32 1.55 14.22 1.86
C LEU A 32 1.02 13.85 0.46
N LEU A 33 1.66 14.37 -0.61
CA LEU A 33 1.28 14.00 -1.98
C LEU A 33 1.41 12.49 -2.19
N GLY A 34 2.53 11.91 -1.78
CA GLY A 34 2.74 10.48 -1.94
C GLY A 34 1.80 9.63 -1.06
N PHE A 35 1.47 10.10 0.15
CA PHE A 35 0.45 9.45 0.99
C PHE A 35 -0.92 9.41 0.30
N LEU A 36 -1.40 10.54 -0.22
CA LEU A 36 -2.66 10.60 -0.94
C LEU A 36 -2.63 9.74 -2.20
N SER A 37 -1.51 9.75 -2.92
CA SER A 37 -1.30 8.91 -4.10
C SER A 37 -1.32 7.43 -3.76
N ALA A 38 -0.64 7.02 -2.69
CA ALA A 38 -0.64 5.65 -2.18
C ALA A 38 -2.03 5.22 -1.72
N ALA A 39 -2.80 6.11 -1.08
CA ALA A 39 -4.18 5.86 -0.72
C ALA A 39 -5.07 5.65 -1.96
N LEU A 40 -4.88 6.43 -3.03
CA LEU A 40 -5.58 6.24 -4.31
C LEU A 40 -5.22 4.90 -4.96
N ILE A 41 -3.95 4.48 -4.91
CA ILE A 41 -3.52 3.16 -5.39
C ILE A 41 -4.24 2.06 -4.61
N THR A 42 -4.26 2.15 -3.29
CA THR A 42 -4.91 1.17 -2.41
C THR A 42 -6.42 1.09 -2.68
N LEU A 43 -7.11 2.23 -2.77
CA LEU A 43 -8.54 2.29 -3.08
C LEU A 43 -8.84 1.77 -4.49
N GLY A 44 -8.06 2.19 -5.48
CA GLY A 44 -8.20 1.72 -6.86
C GLY A 44 -7.92 0.22 -6.98
N GLY A 45 -6.96 -0.29 -6.20
CA GLY A 45 -6.63 -1.71 -6.12
C GLY A 45 -7.79 -2.60 -5.69
N VAL A 46 -8.73 -2.08 -4.89
CA VAL A 46 -9.94 -2.85 -4.46
C VAL A 46 -10.74 -3.36 -5.66
N GLY A 47 -10.88 -2.56 -6.71
CA GLY A 47 -11.62 -2.95 -7.91
C GLY A 47 -10.72 -3.42 -9.06
N ALA A 48 -9.59 -2.74 -9.29
CA ALA A 48 -8.71 -2.98 -10.44
C ALA A 48 -7.51 -3.89 -10.12
N GLY A 49 -7.27 -4.24 -8.85
CA GLY A 49 -6.20 -5.14 -8.45
C GLY A 49 -6.55 -6.61 -8.62
N SER A 50 -5.55 -7.46 -8.34
CA SER A 50 -5.69 -8.93 -8.33
C SER A 50 -6.39 -9.41 -7.06
N THR A 51 -7.67 -9.03 -6.88
CA THR A 51 -8.47 -9.43 -5.72
C THR A 51 -8.93 -10.89 -5.83
N ARG A 52 -9.28 -11.48 -4.69
CA ARG A 52 -9.88 -12.83 -4.64
C ARG A 52 -11.20 -12.85 -5.42
N GLN A 53 -11.51 -13.97 -6.08
CA GLN A 53 -12.78 -14.13 -6.80
C GLN A 53 -13.97 -13.97 -5.85
N HIS A 54 -13.89 -14.61 -4.69
CA HIS A 54 -14.88 -14.51 -3.62
C HIS A 54 -14.23 -13.80 -2.43
N ASP A 55 -14.45 -12.50 -2.29
CA ASP A 55 -13.95 -11.71 -1.18
C ASP A 55 -15.11 -11.36 -0.22
N PRO A 56 -15.14 -11.98 0.98
CA PRO A 56 -16.22 -11.75 1.94
C PRO A 56 -16.30 -10.29 2.42
N LEU A 57 -15.16 -9.58 2.50
CA LEU A 57 -15.13 -8.18 2.91
C LEU A 57 -15.75 -7.27 1.87
N LEU A 58 -15.42 -7.47 0.59
CA LEU A 58 -16.03 -6.69 -0.49
C LEU A 58 -17.53 -6.97 -0.63
N GLN A 59 -17.94 -8.19 -0.36
CA GLN A 59 -19.37 -8.55 -0.37
C GLN A 59 -20.11 -7.90 0.81
N SER A 60 -19.57 -7.99 2.02
CA SER A 60 -20.19 -7.40 3.23
C SER A 60 -20.27 -5.88 3.16
N LEU A 61 -19.28 -5.22 2.59
CA LEU A 61 -19.24 -3.78 2.37
C LEU A 61 -20.00 -3.32 1.12
N ARG A 62 -20.59 -4.25 0.36
CA ARG A 62 -21.28 -3.99 -0.92
C ARG A 62 -20.41 -3.28 -1.95
N LEU A 63 -19.09 -3.51 -1.92
CA LEU A 63 -18.11 -2.89 -2.81
C LEU A 63 -17.79 -3.75 -4.05
N SER A 64 -18.40 -4.91 -4.20
CA SER A 64 -18.17 -5.84 -5.32
C SER A 64 -18.42 -5.19 -6.70
N TRP A 65 -19.27 -4.16 -6.77
CA TRP A 65 -19.55 -3.41 -8.00
C TRP A 65 -18.32 -2.68 -8.56
N LEU A 66 -17.35 -2.35 -7.71
CA LEU A 66 -16.09 -1.70 -8.13
C LEU A 66 -15.26 -2.55 -9.10
N ARG A 67 -15.55 -3.85 -9.18
CA ARG A 67 -14.83 -4.83 -10.00
C ARG A 67 -15.43 -5.01 -11.39
N PHE A 68 -16.58 -4.40 -11.68
CA PHE A 68 -17.34 -4.62 -12.91
C PHE A 68 -17.80 -3.30 -13.54
N GLY A 69 -17.89 -3.28 -14.87
CA GLY A 69 -18.46 -2.16 -15.61
C GLY A 69 -17.82 -0.81 -15.26
N HIS A 70 -18.65 0.19 -14.98
CA HIS A 70 -18.19 1.54 -14.61
C HIS A 70 -17.37 1.56 -13.32
N GLY A 71 -17.64 0.66 -12.36
CA GLY A 71 -16.86 0.55 -11.14
C GLY A 71 -15.40 0.17 -11.41
N LEU A 72 -15.16 -0.75 -12.34
CA LEU A 72 -13.80 -1.11 -12.76
C LEU A 72 -13.07 0.06 -13.42
N VAL A 73 -13.77 0.85 -14.25
CA VAL A 73 -13.19 2.05 -14.88
C VAL A 73 -12.77 3.06 -13.81
N VAL A 74 -13.65 3.34 -12.83
CA VAL A 74 -13.33 4.24 -11.71
C VAL A 74 -12.14 3.72 -10.92
N SER A 75 -12.14 2.44 -10.55
CA SER A 75 -11.05 1.82 -9.80
C SER A 75 -9.71 1.89 -10.54
N SER A 76 -9.70 1.56 -11.82
CA SER A 76 -8.50 1.66 -12.67
C SER A 76 -8.01 3.10 -12.78
N THR A 77 -8.93 4.05 -12.95
CA THR A 77 -8.57 5.48 -13.03
C THR A 77 -7.93 5.96 -11.74
N LEU A 78 -8.51 5.64 -10.57
CA LEU A 78 -7.94 5.98 -9.26
C LEU A 78 -6.55 5.38 -9.08
N LEU A 79 -6.37 4.10 -9.46
CA LEU A 79 -5.09 3.41 -9.37
C LEU A 79 -4.02 4.14 -10.20
N TRP A 80 -4.31 4.45 -11.47
CA TRP A 80 -3.33 5.11 -12.34
C TRP A 80 -3.06 6.56 -11.95
N ILE A 81 -4.05 7.31 -11.48
CA ILE A 81 -3.83 8.65 -10.89
C ILE A 81 -2.90 8.54 -9.68
N GLY A 82 -3.13 7.54 -8.82
CA GLY A 82 -2.27 7.28 -7.67
C GLY A 82 -0.83 6.94 -8.08
N VAL A 83 -0.63 6.07 -9.08
CA VAL A 83 0.71 5.71 -9.58
C VAL A 83 1.44 6.94 -10.12
N ILE A 84 0.77 7.74 -10.95
CA ILE A 84 1.35 8.97 -11.51
C ILE A 84 1.67 9.97 -10.39
N GLY A 85 0.76 10.16 -9.44
CA GLY A 85 0.96 11.07 -8.31
C GLY A 85 2.12 10.63 -7.41
N LEU A 86 2.28 9.32 -7.15
CA LEU A 86 3.40 8.79 -6.37
C LEU A 86 4.74 9.00 -7.11
N LEU A 87 4.76 8.81 -8.43
CA LEU A 87 5.93 9.11 -9.26
C LEU A 87 6.30 10.59 -9.20
N VAL A 88 5.31 11.49 -9.28
CA VAL A 88 5.53 12.95 -9.13
C VAL A 88 6.08 13.28 -7.75
N ALA A 89 5.52 12.68 -6.69
CA ALA A 89 5.99 12.87 -5.31
C ALA A 89 7.46 12.42 -5.17
N TRP A 90 7.81 11.28 -5.76
CA TRP A 90 9.17 10.74 -5.76
C TRP A 90 10.15 11.64 -6.50
N LEU A 91 9.79 12.10 -7.70
CA LEU A 91 10.62 13.03 -8.48
C LEU A 91 10.79 14.37 -7.75
N TRP A 92 9.74 14.85 -7.09
CA TRP A 92 9.81 16.08 -6.32
C TRP A 92 10.78 15.94 -5.14
N LEU A 93 10.66 14.85 -4.37
CA LEU A 93 11.58 14.56 -3.27
C LEU A 93 13.02 14.42 -3.77
N GLY A 94 13.23 13.71 -4.88
CA GLY A 94 14.53 13.51 -5.50
C GLY A 94 15.20 14.84 -5.93
N ARG A 95 14.45 15.74 -6.58
CA ARG A 95 14.95 17.07 -6.92
C ARG A 95 15.37 17.85 -5.69
N ARG A 96 14.55 17.84 -4.63
CA ARG A 96 14.93 18.53 -3.38
C ARG A 96 16.20 17.96 -2.73
N ALA A 97 16.40 16.65 -2.83
CA ALA A 97 17.60 16.02 -2.32
C ALA A 97 18.87 16.43 -3.11
N VAL A 98 18.74 16.56 -4.44
CA VAL A 98 19.87 16.91 -5.32
C VAL A 98 20.16 18.42 -5.30
N ASP A 99 19.12 19.26 -5.46
CA ASP A 99 19.29 20.72 -5.66
C ASP A 99 19.68 21.46 -4.38
N GLY A 100 19.43 20.91 -3.21
CA GLY A 100 19.65 21.61 -1.94
C GLY A 100 20.47 20.86 -0.89
N GLY A 101 20.71 19.55 -1.05
CA GLY A 101 21.38 18.71 -0.06
C GLY A 101 20.71 18.74 1.33
N ARG A 102 19.46 19.19 1.42
CA ARG A 102 18.79 19.52 2.68
C ARG A 102 17.72 18.51 3.12
N VAL A 103 17.57 17.40 2.40
CA VAL A 103 16.64 16.36 2.84
C VAL A 103 17.34 15.57 3.95
N SER A 104 16.86 15.75 5.18
CA SER A 104 17.40 15.03 6.33
C SER A 104 17.02 13.55 6.29
N GLU A 105 17.79 12.71 6.98
CA GLU A 105 17.44 11.28 7.17
C GLU A 105 16.04 11.12 7.78
N TYR A 106 15.70 11.94 8.75
CA TYR A 106 14.36 11.96 9.35
C TYR A 106 13.28 12.24 8.31
N THR A 107 13.48 13.23 7.43
CA THR A 107 12.54 13.54 6.33
C THR A 107 12.35 12.34 5.40
N MET A 108 13.43 11.63 5.04
CA MET A 108 13.36 10.44 4.18
C MET A 108 12.58 9.31 4.85
N ILE A 109 12.90 8.99 6.12
CA ILE A 109 12.23 7.91 6.88
C ILE A 109 10.74 8.21 7.04
N VAL A 110 10.39 9.43 7.47
CA VAL A 110 8.99 9.81 7.69
C VAL A 110 8.22 9.82 6.37
N THR A 111 8.79 10.37 5.30
CA THR A 111 8.16 10.37 3.97
C THR A 111 7.91 8.95 3.47
N THR A 112 8.89 8.06 3.60
CA THR A 112 8.75 6.64 3.22
C THR A 112 7.64 5.98 4.05
N GLY A 113 7.62 6.23 5.36
CA GLY A 113 6.55 5.73 6.24
C GLY A 113 5.16 6.20 5.83
N PHE A 114 5.01 7.48 5.45
CA PHE A 114 3.76 8.03 4.92
C PHE A 114 3.31 7.32 3.63
N TRP A 115 4.22 7.02 2.71
CA TRP A 115 3.89 6.34 1.46
C TRP A 115 3.56 4.87 1.67
N LEU A 116 4.28 4.20 2.56
CA LEU A 116 4.06 2.77 2.86
C LEU A 116 2.76 2.53 3.62
N ALA A 117 2.35 3.43 4.51
CA ALA A 117 1.21 3.21 5.39
C ALA A 117 -0.09 2.82 4.65
N PRO A 118 -0.55 3.54 3.58
CA PRO A 118 -1.69 3.08 2.81
C PRO A 118 -1.41 1.80 2.01
N LEU A 119 -0.19 1.63 1.45
CA LEU A 119 0.16 0.49 0.60
C LEU A 119 0.19 -0.83 1.37
N LEU A 120 0.46 -0.80 2.68
CA LEU A 120 0.39 -1.99 3.54
C LEU A 120 -1.03 -2.59 3.61
N LEU A 121 -2.04 -1.78 3.30
CA LEU A 121 -3.45 -2.22 3.22
C LEU A 121 -3.87 -2.60 1.79
N SER A 122 -2.95 -2.49 0.83
CA SER A 122 -3.25 -2.77 -0.58
C SER A 122 -3.37 -4.26 -0.83
N VAL A 123 -4.30 -4.61 -1.71
CA VAL A 123 -4.35 -5.96 -2.31
C VAL A 123 -3.22 -6.13 -3.34
N PRO A 124 -2.86 -7.36 -3.75
CA PRO A 124 -1.97 -7.58 -4.89
C PRO A 124 -2.50 -6.84 -6.13
N LEU A 125 -1.67 -5.99 -6.77
CA LEU A 125 -2.17 -5.04 -7.77
C LEU A 125 -2.13 -5.60 -9.19
N PHE A 126 -0.98 -6.11 -9.64
CA PHE A 126 -0.73 -6.39 -11.06
C PHE A 126 -0.60 -7.88 -11.37
N SER A 127 -0.45 -8.72 -10.36
CA SER A 127 -0.23 -10.15 -10.53
C SER A 127 -0.98 -10.98 -9.48
N ARG A 128 -1.35 -12.20 -9.87
CA ARG A 128 -1.91 -13.22 -8.99
C ARG A 128 -0.85 -14.16 -8.39
N ASP A 129 0.42 -13.88 -8.60
CA ASP A 129 1.52 -14.76 -8.14
C ASP A 129 1.50 -14.99 -6.64
N THR A 130 1.09 -13.98 -5.85
CA THR A 130 0.88 -14.13 -4.41
C THR A 130 -0.04 -15.31 -4.07
N TYR A 131 -1.11 -15.49 -4.84
CA TYR A 131 -2.03 -16.61 -4.62
C TYR A 131 -1.43 -17.93 -5.07
N SER A 132 -0.60 -17.92 -6.12
CA SER A 132 0.15 -19.10 -6.56
C SER A 132 1.12 -19.58 -5.49
N TYR A 133 1.88 -18.66 -4.87
CA TYR A 133 2.76 -19.00 -3.75
C TYR A 133 2.01 -19.52 -2.52
N LEU A 134 0.84 -18.95 -2.22
CA LEU A 134 0.00 -19.45 -1.14
C LEU A 134 -0.52 -20.87 -1.42
N ALA A 135 -0.90 -21.14 -2.66
CA ALA A 135 -1.37 -22.47 -3.07
C ALA A 135 -0.23 -23.49 -3.04
N GLN A 136 1.00 -23.14 -3.48
CA GLN A 136 2.19 -23.98 -3.34
C GLN A 136 2.55 -24.23 -1.87
N GLY A 137 2.44 -23.22 -1.00
CA GLY A 137 2.60 -23.39 0.44
C GLY A 137 1.57 -24.33 1.04
N ALA A 138 0.32 -24.34 0.54
CA ALA A 138 -0.72 -25.27 0.94
C ALA A 138 -0.39 -26.71 0.51
N LEU A 139 0.16 -26.93 -0.70
CA LEU A 139 0.67 -28.24 -1.13
C LEU A 139 1.64 -28.81 -0.10
N LEU A 140 2.66 -28.04 0.25
CA LEU A 140 3.68 -28.46 1.21
C LEU A 140 3.08 -28.78 2.60
N ARG A 141 2.19 -27.91 3.10
CA ARG A 141 1.50 -28.13 4.37
C ARG A 141 0.69 -29.42 4.39
N ASP A 142 0.06 -29.76 3.28
CA ASP A 142 -0.85 -30.90 3.15
C ASP A 142 -0.10 -32.18 2.69
N GLY A 143 1.26 -32.14 2.68
CA GLY A 143 2.13 -33.30 2.46
C GLY A 143 2.46 -33.61 1.01
N PHE A 144 2.12 -32.72 0.09
CA PHE A 144 2.53 -32.82 -1.31
C PHE A 144 3.89 -32.16 -1.55
N ASP A 145 4.61 -32.64 -2.56
CA ASP A 145 5.85 -32.01 -3.02
C ASP A 145 5.54 -30.96 -4.11
N PRO A 146 5.66 -29.64 -3.81
CA PRO A 146 5.36 -28.59 -4.76
C PRO A 146 6.29 -28.53 -5.98
N TYR A 147 7.37 -29.32 -5.99
CA TYR A 147 8.26 -29.48 -7.14
C TYR A 147 7.87 -30.64 -8.07
N VAL A 148 6.86 -31.41 -7.69
CA VAL A 148 6.40 -32.60 -8.44
C VAL A 148 4.95 -32.43 -8.90
N VAL A 149 4.10 -31.77 -8.07
CA VAL A 149 2.68 -31.61 -8.35
C VAL A 149 2.29 -30.14 -8.35
N GLY A 150 1.30 -29.80 -9.16
CA GLY A 150 0.76 -28.44 -9.23
C GLY A 150 -0.38 -28.17 -8.23
N PRO A 151 -0.76 -26.90 -8.01
CA PRO A 151 -1.85 -26.54 -7.09
C PRO A 151 -3.18 -27.24 -7.38
N ILE A 152 -3.43 -27.67 -8.61
CA ILE A 152 -4.66 -28.38 -9.03
C ILE A 152 -4.81 -29.73 -8.34
N ASP A 153 -3.69 -30.34 -7.93
CA ASP A 153 -3.68 -31.66 -7.27
C ASP A 153 -4.11 -31.59 -5.79
N ASN A 154 -4.20 -30.37 -5.25
CA ASN A 154 -4.71 -30.11 -3.88
C ASN A 154 -5.88 -29.10 -3.93
N PRO A 155 -7.09 -29.53 -4.30
CA PRO A 155 -8.27 -28.66 -4.40
C PRO A 155 -8.60 -28.03 -3.04
N ASN A 156 -8.48 -26.72 -2.94
CA ASN A 156 -8.81 -25.94 -1.76
C ASN A 156 -9.22 -24.51 -2.16
N SER A 157 -9.68 -23.70 -1.20
CA SER A 157 -10.17 -22.33 -1.44
C SER A 157 -9.12 -21.36 -1.99
N LEU A 158 -7.83 -21.71 -1.96
CA LEU A 158 -6.76 -20.89 -2.52
C LEU A 158 -6.65 -21.08 -4.04
N LEU A 159 -7.01 -22.28 -4.54
CA LEU A 159 -6.92 -22.62 -5.96
C LEU A 159 -7.76 -21.69 -6.83
N ASP A 160 -8.94 -21.27 -6.38
CA ASP A 160 -9.83 -20.36 -7.12
C ASP A 160 -9.19 -19.00 -7.45
N ASN A 161 -8.16 -18.63 -6.73
CA ASN A 161 -7.48 -17.34 -6.88
C ASN A 161 -6.17 -17.44 -7.68
N VAL A 162 -5.69 -18.65 -7.94
CA VAL A 162 -4.48 -18.91 -8.74
C VAL A 162 -4.78 -18.61 -10.20
N SER A 163 -3.82 -18.03 -10.90
CA SER A 163 -3.91 -17.88 -12.36
C SER A 163 -3.89 -19.26 -13.01
N SER A 164 -4.71 -19.48 -14.05
CA SER A 164 -4.81 -20.76 -14.77
C SER A 164 -3.46 -21.28 -15.28
N ILE A 165 -2.53 -20.38 -15.57
CA ILE A 165 -1.17 -20.74 -16.03
C ILE A 165 -0.39 -21.48 -14.92
N TRP A 166 -0.64 -21.14 -13.64
CA TRP A 166 0.10 -21.69 -12.50
C TRP A 166 -0.61 -22.84 -11.78
N THR A 167 -1.81 -23.22 -12.22
CA THR A 167 -2.55 -24.31 -11.54
C THR A 167 -1.91 -25.67 -11.74
N THR A 168 -1.27 -25.89 -12.89
CA THR A 168 -0.65 -27.16 -13.26
C THR A 168 0.88 -27.15 -13.18
N THR A 169 1.47 -26.03 -12.74
CA THR A 169 2.93 -25.87 -12.69
C THR A 169 3.45 -26.32 -11.33
N ALA A 170 4.38 -27.29 -11.37
CA ALA A 170 5.15 -27.73 -10.22
C ALA A 170 6.34 -26.80 -9.99
#